data_9e510abe7282e936e7a25bb978d48406
#
_entry.id   9e510abe7282e936e7a25bb978d48406
#
_cell.length_a   1.000
_cell.length_b   1.000
_cell.length_c   1.000
_cell.angle_alpha   90.00
_cell.angle_beta   90.00
_cell.angle_gamma   90.00
#
_symmetry.space_group_name_H-M   'P 1'
#
loop_
_entity.id
_entity.type
_entity.pdbx_description
1 polymer ?
#
loop_
_entity_poly.entity_id
_entity_poly.type
_entity_poly.pdbx_seq_one_letter_code
_entity_poly.pdbx_strand_id
1 'polypeptide(L)'
;MEHARALKLQEYHAKTLLREQGLPVPDYSVVDSPAMASQAAARLIDGGAGRVVVKAQVLVGGRGKAGGVKLAASAAEAGTVAQSILGMDIKGITVRRVLVAPAADIVHEYYLACVLDRAARRVLFMGSAEGGVEIETVAATKPAAITTVHAHPHLGLLDYQAKQLAFALGLGDHLRQFVAIAKGLYATMIANDADLVEINPLAVVRQHAGDGSPVEVLECLDAKITIDDSALPRHPQLEAMRDLDEEDPVDVAAREQGLSFIRLDGTIGCMVNGAGLAMTTMDLIKRAGGEPANFLDIGGGAKADKVEAAMRLILADQHVRAILVNIFGGIARGDEVAHGLVEARRAQSRHVPMVVRIVGTNADEAASILAAAGDPDIQTAFSLDDAVEKAVAAANAATVAGGVPA
;
A
#
# COMPACT_ATOMS: atom_id res chain seq x y z
N MET A 1 2.66 8.67 -6.31
CA MET A 1 3.50 7.76 -5.53
C MET A 1 2.60 7.04 -4.57
N GLU A 2 2.25 5.79 -4.86
CA GLU A 2 1.58 4.91 -3.90
C GLU A 2 2.47 4.78 -2.66
N HIS A 3 1.86 4.89 -1.48
CA HIS A 3 2.60 4.80 -0.22
C HIS A 3 3.16 3.38 -0.08
N ALA A 4 4.44 3.22 -0.32
CA ALA A 4 5.17 1.94 -0.25
C ALA A 4 5.20 1.31 1.17
N ARG A 5 4.53 1.90 2.15
CA ARG A 5 4.52 1.50 3.57
C ARG A 5 3.16 1.74 4.24
N ALA A 6 2.07 1.40 3.59
CA ALA A 6 0.77 1.50 4.22
C ALA A 6 0.12 0.11 4.21
N LEU A 7 -0.36 -0.35 5.37
CA LEU A 7 -1.10 -1.59 5.47
C LEU A 7 -2.40 -1.47 4.68
N LYS A 8 -2.50 -2.20 3.58
CA LYS A 8 -3.73 -2.36 2.82
C LYS A 8 -4.53 -3.51 3.42
N LEU A 9 -5.79 -3.26 3.74
CA LEU A 9 -6.67 -4.28 4.29
C LEU A 9 -7.44 -5.00 3.18
N GLN A 10 -7.60 -6.31 3.32
CA GLN A 10 -8.55 -7.10 2.51
C GLN A 10 -9.97 -6.52 2.65
N GLU A 11 -10.82 -6.63 1.62
CA GLU A 11 -12.18 -6.09 1.61
C GLU A 11 -12.97 -6.49 2.86
N TYR A 12 -12.87 -7.74 3.29
CA TYR A 12 -13.63 -8.22 4.45
C TYR A 12 -13.18 -7.59 5.78
N HIS A 13 -11.89 -7.30 5.93
CA HIS A 13 -11.38 -6.56 7.10
C HIS A 13 -11.84 -5.10 7.05
N ALA A 14 -11.76 -4.46 5.88
CA ALA A 14 -12.27 -3.10 5.71
C ALA A 14 -13.77 -3.02 6.05
N LYS A 15 -14.57 -3.97 5.57
CA LYS A 15 -16.01 -4.08 5.89
C LYS A 15 -16.27 -4.29 7.39
N THR A 16 -15.42 -5.05 8.06
CA THR A 16 -15.53 -5.23 9.52
C THR A 16 -15.38 -3.90 10.25
N LEU A 17 -14.33 -3.12 9.91
CA LEU A 17 -14.08 -1.81 10.53
C LEU A 17 -15.22 -0.80 10.24
N LEU A 18 -15.77 -0.82 9.01
CA LEU A 18 -16.94 0.01 8.70
C LEU A 18 -18.15 -0.37 9.55
N ARG A 19 -18.40 -1.67 9.74
CA ARG A 19 -19.51 -2.19 10.55
C ARG A 19 -19.38 -1.82 12.01
N GLU A 20 -18.18 -1.82 12.57
CA GLU A 20 -17.88 -1.37 13.94
C GLU A 20 -18.26 0.10 14.18
N GLN A 21 -18.24 0.92 13.14
CA GLN A 21 -18.67 2.31 13.16
C GLN A 21 -20.15 2.50 12.75
N GLY A 22 -20.91 1.40 12.65
CA GLY A 22 -22.34 1.42 12.36
C GLY A 22 -22.73 1.70 10.91
N LEU A 23 -21.80 1.57 9.96
CA LEU A 23 -22.12 1.73 8.55
C LEU A 23 -22.93 0.53 8.03
N PRO A 24 -23.86 0.74 7.09
CA PRO A 24 -24.72 -0.28 6.51
C PRO A 24 -23.94 -1.17 5.54
N VAL A 25 -23.25 -2.15 6.09
CA VAL A 25 -22.52 -3.18 5.34
C VAL A 25 -23.35 -4.44 5.30
N PRO A 26 -23.69 -5.00 4.12
CA PRO A 26 -24.43 -6.27 4.00
C PRO A 26 -23.70 -7.42 4.70
N ASP A 27 -24.45 -8.44 5.10
CA ASP A 27 -23.85 -9.65 5.66
C ASP A 27 -22.94 -10.36 4.65
N TYR A 28 -21.90 -11.00 5.16
CA TYR A 28 -20.97 -11.76 4.33
C TYR A 28 -20.30 -12.89 5.12
N SER A 29 -19.77 -13.85 4.39
CA SER A 29 -18.89 -14.89 4.92
C SER A 29 -17.62 -14.96 4.08
N VAL A 30 -16.47 -15.12 4.73
CA VAL A 30 -15.19 -15.35 4.05
C VAL A 30 -14.82 -16.81 4.19
N VAL A 31 -14.49 -17.45 3.07
CA VAL A 31 -14.24 -18.87 2.98
C VAL A 31 -13.11 -19.18 2.01
N ASP A 32 -12.45 -20.33 2.20
CA ASP A 32 -11.30 -20.78 1.44
C ASP A 32 -11.55 -22.07 0.63
N SER A 33 -12.78 -22.57 0.67
CA SER A 33 -13.15 -23.80 -0.05
C SER A 33 -14.52 -23.70 -0.71
N PRO A 34 -14.75 -24.42 -1.83
CA PRO A 34 -16.03 -24.48 -2.52
C PRO A 34 -17.18 -24.99 -1.63
N ALA A 35 -16.90 -25.95 -0.76
CA ALA A 35 -17.89 -26.51 0.15
C ALA A 35 -18.38 -25.46 1.17
N MET A 36 -17.47 -24.69 1.77
CA MET A 36 -17.81 -23.60 2.68
C MET A 36 -18.55 -22.46 1.97
N ALA A 37 -18.20 -22.15 0.70
CA ALA A 37 -18.91 -21.17 -0.11
C ALA A 37 -20.38 -21.60 -0.36
N SER A 38 -20.59 -22.89 -0.67
CA SER A 38 -21.93 -23.45 -0.81
C SER A 38 -22.74 -23.35 0.49
N GLN A 39 -22.15 -23.66 1.65
CA GLN A 39 -22.81 -23.54 2.95
C GLN A 39 -23.12 -22.07 3.32
N ALA A 40 -22.20 -21.14 3.04
CA ALA A 40 -22.42 -19.71 3.25
C ALA A 40 -23.56 -19.18 2.38
N ALA A 41 -23.58 -19.56 1.11
CA ALA A 41 -24.65 -19.20 0.19
C ALA A 41 -26.02 -19.77 0.60
N ALA A 42 -26.07 -21.04 1.07
CA ALA A 42 -27.30 -21.63 1.58
C ALA A 42 -27.90 -20.79 2.73
N ARG A 43 -27.07 -20.45 3.72
CA ARG A 43 -27.53 -19.62 4.86
C ARG A 43 -28.08 -18.25 4.42
N LEU A 44 -27.44 -17.60 3.47
CA LEU A 44 -27.86 -16.28 2.97
C LEU A 44 -29.17 -16.39 2.16
N ILE A 45 -29.31 -17.42 1.33
CA ILE A 45 -30.50 -17.66 0.51
C ILE A 45 -31.69 -18.07 1.42
N ASP A 46 -31.48 -18.94 2.38
CA ASP A 46 -32.50 -19.32 3.37
C ASP A 46 -32.92 -18.12 4.23
N GLY A 47 -32.02 -17.18 4.45
CA GLY A 47 -32.26 -15.90 5.11
C GLY A 47 -32.97 -14.84 4.23
N GLY A 48 -33.37 -15.19 3.00
CA GLY A 48 -34.16 -14.34 2.12
C GLY A 48 -33.37 -13.68 0.96
N ALA A 49 -32.08 -13.92 0.82
CA ALA A 49 -31.33 -13.45 -0.33
C ALA A 49 -31.76 -14.25 -1.57
N GLY A 50 -32.23 -13.56 -2.62
CA GLY A 50 -32.62 -14.22 -3.88
C GLY A 50 -31.43 -14.81 -4.64
N ARG A 51 -30.26 -14.19 -4.54
CA ARG A 51 -28.98 -14.59 -5.12
C ARG A 51 -27.83 -14.16 -4.23
N VAL A 52 -26.66 -14.74 -4.44
CA VAL A 52 -25.42 -14.32 -3.78
C VAL A 52 -24.37 -13.88 -4.80
N VAL A 53 -23.44 -13.05 -4.34
CA VAL A 53 -22.22 -12.70 -5.07
C VAL A 53 -21.04 -13.38 -4.39
N VAL A 54 -20.15 -13.95 -5.19
CA VAL A 54 -18.86 -14.54 -4.77
C VAL A 54 -17.74 -13.65 -5.29
N LYS A 55 -16.93 -13.10 -4.39
CA LYS A 55 -15.87 -12.13 -4.71
C LYS A 55 -14.51 -12.65 -4.28
N ALA A 56 -13.53 -12.68 -5.18
CA ALA A 56 -12.13 -12.90 -4.84
C ALA A 56 -11.65 -11.91 -3.77
N GLN A 57 -10.90 -12.39 -2.79
CA GLN A 57 -10.25 -11.55 -1.79
C GLN A 57 -8.77 -11.44 -2.13
N VAL A 58 -8.38 -10.30 -2.68
CA VAL A 58 -7.00 -9.92 -3.05
C VAL A 58 -6.85 -8.40 -2.91
N LEU A 59 -5.64 -7.94 -2.58
CA LEU A 59 -5.33 -6.52 -2.33
C LEU A 59 -5.24 -5.66 -3.59
N VAL A 60 -5.45 -6.23 -4.78
CA VAL A 60 -5.39 -5.52 -6.06
C VAL A 60 -6.78 -5.17 -6.59
N GLY A 61 -6.88 -4.01 -7.24
CA GLY A 61 -8.09 -3.56 -7.91
C GLY A 61 -8.36 -4.30 -9.23
N GLY A 62 -9.61 -4.17 -9.73
CA GLY A 62 -10.01 -4.75 -11.00
C GLY A 62 -10.45 -6.22 -10.95
N ARG A 63 -10.76 -6.74 -9.77
CA ARG A 63 -11.24 -8.11 -9.53
C ARG A 63 -12.40 -8.51 -10.46
N GLY A 64 -13.36 -7.61 -10.65
CA GLY A 64 -14.51 -7.85 -11.54
C GLY A 64 -14.10 -8.06 -13.00
N LYS A 65 -13.21 -7.22 -13.53
CA LYS A 65 -12.67 -7.33 -14.91
C LYS A 65 -11.88 -8.61 -15.12
N ALA A 66 -11.21 -9.10 -14.06
CA ALA A 66 -10.46 -10.35 -14.09
C ALA A 66 -11.36 -11.61 -13.94
N GLY A 67 -12.67 -11.47 -13.74
CA GLY A 67 -13.60 -12.58 -13.53
C GLY A 67 -13.62 -13.10 -12.08
N GLY A 68 -13.03 -12.37 -11.15
CA GLY A 68 -13.01 -12.69 -9.71
C GLY A 68 -14.27 -12.28 -8.96
N VAL A 69 -15.32 -11.79 -9.63
CA VAL A 69 -16.62 -11.44 -9.04
C VAL A 69 -17.71 -12.06 -9.89
N LYS A 70 -18.51 -12.96 -9.31
CA LYS A 70 -19.57 -13.67 -10.03
C LYS A 70 -20.81 -13.84 -9.15
N LEU A 71 -21.98 -13.87 -9.80
CA LEU A 71 -23.26 -14.16 -9.15
C LEU A 71 -23.52 -15.65 -9.11
N ALA A 72 -24.30 -16.10 -8.13
CA ALA A 72 -24.82 -17.46 -8.03
C ALA A 72 -26.26 -17.44 -7.50
N ALA A 73 -27.15 -18.21 -8.16
CA ALA A 73 -28.56 -18.28 -7.82
C ALA A 73 -28.89 -19.43 -6.84
N SER A 74 -27.92 -20.27 -6.52
CA SER A 74 -28.09 -21.39 -5.60
C SER A 74 -26.80 -21.66 -4.81
N ALA A 75 -26.93 -22.40 -3.72
CA ALA A 75 -25.81 -22.87 -2.93
C ALA A 75 -24.83 -23.73 -3.75
N ALA A 76 -25.33 -24.61 -4.60
CA ALA A 76 -24.50 -25.46 -5.46
C ALA A 76 -23.72 -24.65 -6.49
N GLU A 77 -24.39 -23.67 -7.11
CA GLU A 77 -23.74 -22.75 -8.05
C GLU A 77 -22.66 -21.90 -7.37
N ALA A 78 -22.91 -21.41 -6.15
CA ALA A 78 -21.92 -20.67 -5.39
C ALA A 78 -20.64 -21.50 -5.12
N GLY A 79 -20.79 -22.79 -4.81
CA GLY A 79 -19.66 -23.70 -4.71
C GLY A 79 -18.89 -23.84 -6.01
N THR A 80 -19.58 -24.01 -7.14
CA THR A 80 -18.96 -24.06 -8.47
C THR A 80 -18.24 -22.79 -8.84
N VAL A 81 -18.86 -21.63 -8.56
CA VAL A 81 -18.27 -20.30 -8.77
C VAL A 81 -17.02 -20.13 -7.92
N ALA A 82 -17.10 -20.47 -6.63
CA ALA A 82 -15.96 -20.41 -5.73
C ALA A 82 -14.79 -21.29 -6.22
N GLN A 83 -15.08 -22.50 -6.68
CA GLN A 83 -14.04 -23.37 -7.28
C GLN A 83 -13.37 -22.74 -8.50
N SER A 84 -14.10 -21.98 -9.31
CA SER A 84 -13.53 -21.29 -10.47
C SER A 84 -12.70 -20.06 -10.12
N ILE A 85 -12.91 -19.47 -8.94
CA ILE A 85 -12.23 -18.25 -8.48
C ILE A 85 -11.03 -18.59 -7.59
N LEU A 86 -11.15 -19.58 -6.71
CA LEU A 86 -10.05 -20.03 -5.87
C LEU A 86 -8.92 -20.60 -6.74
N GLY A 87 -7.69 -20.15 -6.48
CA GLY A 87 -6.52 -20.50 -7.28
C GLY A 87 -6.32 -19.68 -8.55
N MET A 88 -7.24 -18.76 -8.91
CA MET A 88 -7.00 -17.80 -10.01
C MET A 88 -5.80 -16.90 -9.68
N ASP A 89 -5.05 -16.55 -10.73
CA ASP A 89 -4.12 -15.43 -10.67
C ASP A 89 -4.83 -14.12 -11.05
N ILE A 90 -4.74 -13.12 -10.19
CA ILE A 90 -5.22 -11.76 -10.46
C ILE A 90 -4.04 -10.80 -10.28
N LYS A 91 -3.45 -10.35 -11.36
CA LYS A 91 -2.30 -9.44 -11.38
C LYS A 91 -1.10 -9.97 -10.57
N GLY A 92 -0.79 -11.26 -10.67
CA GLY A 92 0.32 -11.90 -9.98
C GLY A 92 0.00 -12.38 -8.56
N ILE A 93 -1.24 -12.17 -8.08
CA ILE A 93 -1.69 -12.62 -6.77
C ILE A 93 -2.64 -13.80 -6.91
N THR A 94 -2.34 -14.92 -6.25
CA THR A 94 -3.19 -16.11 -6.23
C THR A 94 -4.36 -15.91 -5.27
N VAL A 95 -5.59 -16.06 -5.74
CA VAL A 95 -6.80 -15.98 -4.91
C VAL A 95 -6.87 -17.18 -3.96
N ARG A 96 -6.76 -16.94 -2.67
CA ARG A 96 -6.81 -17.96 -1.61
C ARG A 96 -8.14 -18.00 -0.87
N ARG A 97 -8.90 -16.91 -0.89
CA ARG A 97 -10.19 -16.76 -0.20
C ARG A 97 -11.19 -16.07 -1.09
N VAL A 98 -12.46 -16.39 -0.86
CA VAL A 98 -13.59 -15.69 -1.47
C VAL A 98 -14.53 -15.16 -0.39
N LEU A 99 -15.16 -14.01 -0.67
CA LEU A 99 -16.23 -13.44 0.13
C LEU A 99 -17.56 -13.80 -0.54
N VAL A 100 -18.51 -14.34 0.22
CA VAL A 100 -19.87 -14.64 -0.23
C VAL A 100 -20.82 -13.68 0.50
N ALA A 101 -21.62 -12.93 -0.25
CA ALA A 101 -22.58 -11.96 0.29
C ALA A 101 -23.89 -12.00 -0.52
N PRO A 102 -25.00 -11.44 0.01
CA PRO A 102 -26.21 -11.23 -0.77
C PRO A 102 -25.92 -10.40 -2.01
N ALA A 103 -26.49 -10.77 -3.15
CA ALA A 103 -26.44 -9.95 -4.36
C ALA A 103 -27.46 -8.81 -4.23
N ALA A 104 -26.97 -7.57 -4.19
CA ALA A 104 -27.80 -6.39 -4.06
C ALA A 104 -28.58 -6.09 -5.36
N ASP A 105 -29.85 -5.64 -5.23
CA ASP A 105 -30.61 -5.05 -6.34
C ASP A 105 -30.26 -3.57 -6.44
N ILE A 106 -29.17 -3.29 -7.20
CA ILE A 106 -28.56 -1.98 -7.30
C ILE A 106 -29.38 -1.08 -8.23
N VAL A 107 -29.81 0.07 -7.71
CA VAL A 107 -30.48 1.12 -8.45
C VAL A 107 -29.47 2.10 -9.01
N HIS A 108 -28.50 2.51 -8.17
CA HIS A 108 -27.43 3.43 -8.58
C HIS A 108 -26.18 3.23 -7.72
N GLU A 109 -25.02 3.46 -8.31
CA GLU A 109 -23.71 3.32 -7.65
C GLU A 109 -23.02 4.67 -7.51
N TYR A 110 -22.42 4.91 -6.35
CA TYR A 110 -21.69 6.12 -6.01
C TYR A 110 -20.28 5.76 -5.52
N TYR A 111 -19.38 6.70 -5.67
CA TYR A 111 -18.08 6.70 -5.02
C TYR A 111 -18.12 7.59 -3.78
N LEU A 112 -17.59 7.14 -2.67
CA LEU A 112 -17.37 7.93 -1.46
C LEU A 112 -16.07 7.52 -0.80
N ALA A 113 -15.17 8.48 -0.57
CA ALA A 113 -13.93 8.25 0.16
C ALA A 113 -13.55 9.42 1.04
N CYS A 114 -12.71 9.16 2.03
CA CYS A 114 -11.95 10.17 2.74
C CYS A 114 -10.47 9.81 2.77
N VAL A 115 -9.62 10.82 2.59
CA VAL A 115 -8.16 10.70 2.54
C VAL A 115 -7.51 11.82 3.33
N LEU A 116 -6.29 11.60 3.81
CA LEU A 116 -5.50 12.65 4.43
C LEU A 116 -4.89 13.56 3.34
N ASP A 117 -5.42 14.79 3.20
CA ASP A 117 -4.80 15.84 2.40
C ASP A 117 -3.65 16.48 3.19
N ARG A 118 -2.44 16.06 2.90
CA ARG A 118 -1.23 16.52 3.58
C ARG A 118 -0.91 17.99 3.29
N ALA A 119 -1.27 18.48 2.10
CA ALA A 119 -1.05 19.87 1.72
C ALA A 119 -2.00 20.81 2.51
N ALA A 120 -3.28 20.46 2.57
CA ALA A 120 -4.27 21.22 3.34
C ALA A 120 -4.24 20.87 4.85
N ARG A 121 -3.54 19.79 5.26
CA ARG A 121 -3.48 19.28 6.66
C ARG A 121 -4.87 18.97 7.22
N ARG A 122 -5.71 18.33 6.40
CA ARG A 122 -7.12 18.03 6.72
C ARG A 122 -7.53 16.73 6.07
N VAL A 123 -8.56 16.13 6.60
CA VAL A 123 -9.24 15.04 5.92
C VAL A 123 -10.06 15.61 4.77
N LEU A 124 -9.81 15.13 3.55
CA LEU A 124 -10.55 15.44 2.34
C LEU A 124 -11.57 14.35 2.09
N PHE A 125 -12.82 14.71 1.96
CA PHE A 125 -13.88 13.86 1.42
C PHE A 125 -14.00 14.06 -0.08
N MET A 126 -14.15 12.94 -0.78
CA MET A 126 -14.43 12.91 -2.23
C MET A 126 -15.67 12.07 -2.48
N GLY A 127 -16.58 12.58 -3.29
CA GLY A 127 -17.76 11.88 -3.73
C GLY A 127 -18.01 12.04 -5.23
N SER A 128 -18.52 10.99 -5.87
CA SER A 128 -18.93 11.02 -7.27
C SER A 128 -20.19 10.17 -7.48
N ALA A 129 -21.06 10.61 -8.39
CA ALA A 129 -22.18 9.80 -8.88
C ALA A 129 -21.75 8.74 -9.90
N GLU A 130 -20.47 8.70 -10.27
CA GLU A 130 -19.83 7.68 -11.10
C GLU A 130 -19.18 6.61 -10.17
N GLY A 131 -20.01 5.74 -9.59
CA GLY A 131 -19.54 4.64 -8.73
C GLY A 131 -19.24 3.37 -9.51
N GLY A 132 -18.65 2.36 -8.84
CA GLY A 132 -18.33 1.07 -9.44
C GLY A 132 -17.19 1.08 -10.46
N VAL A 133 -16.55 2.23 -10.65
CA VAL A 133 -15.42 2.44 -11.58
C VAL A 133 -14.19 2.97 -10.86
N GLU A 134 -13.04 2.92 -11.51
CA GLU A 134 -11.78 3.47 -10.96
C GLU A 134 -11.85 4.99 -10.92
N ILE A 135 -11.75 5.57 -9.73
CA ILE A 135 -11.91 7.03 -9.52
C ILE A 135 -10.82 7.84 -10.24
N GLU A 136 -9.63 7.26 -10.43
CA GLU A 136 -8.53 7.86 -11.18
C GLU A 136 -8.93 8.09 -12.64
N THR A 137 -9.70 7.16 -13.22
CA THR A 137 -10.24 7.33 -14.57
C THR A 137 -11.26 8.46 -14.62
N VAL A 138 -12.12 8.58 -13.61
CA VAL A 138 -13.09 9.69 -13.50
C VAL A 138 -12.34 11.01 -13.33
N ALA A 139 -11.34 11.07 -12.48
CA ALA A 139 -10.51 12.25 -12.26
C ALA A 139 -9.80 12.73 -13.54
N ALA A 140 -9.30 11.79 -14.34
CA ALA A 140 -8.62 12.11 -15.60
C ALA A 140 -9.58 12.54 -16.72
N THR A 141 -10.78 11.93 -16.81
CA THR A 141 -11.70 12.15 -17.95
C THR A 141 -12.82 13.12 -17.65
N LYS A 142 -13.30 13.17 -16.41
CA LYS A 142 -14.44 13.98 -15.95
C LYS A 142 -14.16 14.59 -14.55
N PRO A 143 -13.12 15.41 -14.35
CA PRO A 143 -12.76 15.93 -13.03
C PRO A 143 -13.90 16.68 -12.32
N ALA A 144 -14.81 17.32 -13.08
CA ALA A 144 -15.99 18.01 -12.56
C ALA A 144 -17.05 17.07 -11.95
N ALA A 145 -16.98 15.75 -12.20
CA ALA A 145 -17.88 14.77 -11.60
C ALA A 145 -17.45 14.40 -10.16
N ILE A 146 -16.30 14.88 -9.70
CA ILE A 146 -15.81 14.65 -8.34
C ILE A 146 -16.07 15.90 -7.51
N THR A 147 -16.90 15.76 -6.49
CA THR A 147 -17.14 16.80 -5.49
C THR A 147 -16.26 16.54 -4.26
N THR A 148 -15.65 17.59 -3.75
CA THR A 148 -14.74 17.50 -2.59
C THR A 148 -15.16 18.43 -1.46
N VAL A 149 -14.93 17.98 -0.22
CA VAL A 149 -15.15 18.78 0.99
C VAL A 149 -14.05 18.45 2.00
N HIS A 150 -13.39 19.48 2.57
CA HIS A 150 -12.45 19.27 3.66
C HIS A 150 -13.18 19.28 5.01
N ALA A 151 -12.99 18.24 5.81
CA ALA A 151 -13.47 18.20 7.19
C ALA A 151 -12.74 19.23 8.06
N HIS A 152 -13.41 19.72 9.10
CA HIS A 152 -12.77 20.62 10.07
C HIS A 152 -11.75 19.84 10.92
N PRO A 153 -10.52 20.32 11.10
CA PRO A 153 -9.45 19.55 11.75
C PRO A 153 -9.74 19.14 13.20
N HIS A 154 -10.54 19.92 13.92
CA HIS A 154 -10.90 19.62 15.32
C HIS A 154 -12.34 19.16 15.51
N LEU A 155 -13.27 19.56 14.63
CA LEU A 155 -14.69 19.21 14.76
C LEU A 155 -15.09 18.02 13.88
N GLY A 156 -14.19 17.58 13.01
CA GLY A 156 -14.46 16.52 12.07
C GLY A 156 -15.37 16.96 10.92
N LEU A 157 -16.04 16.00 10.30
CA LEU A 157 -17.02 16.27 9.25
C LEU A 157 -18.33 16.76 9.85
N LEU A 158 -18.70 18.01 9.54
CA LEU A 158 -19.92 18.64 10.04
C LEU A 158 -21.12 18.26 9.17
N ASP A 159 -22.32 18.26 9.77
CA ASP A 159 -23.54 17.84 9.09
C ASP A 159 -23.83 18.64 7.82
N TYR A 160 -23.56 19.95 7.80
CA TYR A 160 -23.77 20.75 6.60
C TYR A 160 -22.82 20.38 5.46
N GLN A 161 -21.58 19.96 5.78
CA GLN A 161 -20.59 19.50 4.83
C GLN A 161 -20.99 18.15 4.20
N ALA A 162 -21.45 17.20 5.03
CA ALA A 162 -21.98 15.93 4.55
C ALA A 162 -23.24 16.15 3.69
N LYS A 163 -24.12 17.08 4.07
CA LYS A 163 -25.30 17.47 3.27
C LYS A 163 -24.92 18.09 1.93
N GLN A 164 -23.88 18.93 1.91
CA GLN A 164 -23.36 19.50 0.67
C GLN A 164 -22.92 18.42 -0.32
N LEU A 165 -22.17 17.40 0.16
CA LEU A 165 -21.82 16.24 -0.65
C LEU A 165 -23.05 15.48 -1.13
N ALA A 166 -23.99 15.17 -0.24
CA ALA A 166 -25.21 14.44 -0.59
C ALA A 166 -26.00 15.13 -1.71
N PHE A 167 -26.19 16.44 -1.62
CA PHE A 167 -26.90 17.21 -2.66
C PHE A 167 -26.12 17.23 -3.98
N ALA A 168 -24.79 17.37 -3.93
CA ALA A 168 -23.96 17.34 -5.14
C ALA A 168 -24.02 15.97 -5.85
N LEU A 169 -24.22 14.89 -5.09
CA LEU A 169 -24.37 13.53 -5.61
C LEU A 169 -25.82 13.18 -6.01
N GLY A 170 -26.78 14.07 -5.81
CA GLY A 170 -28.20 13.79 -6.07
C GLY A 170 -28.87 12.88 -5.04
N LEU A 171 -28.29 12.74 -3.85
CA LEU A 171 -28.77 11.87 -2.75
C LEU A 171 -29.70 12.59 -1.77
N GLY A 172 -30.51 13.55 -2.27
CA GLY A 172 -31.45 14.30 -1.43
C GLY A 172 -32.47 13.42 -0.69
N ASP A 173 -32.98 12.37 -1.35
CA ASP A 173 -33.95 11.44 -0.76
C ASP A 173 -33.32 10.51 0.29
N HIS A 174 -32.00 10.31 0.26
CA HIS A 174 -31.22 9.50 1.19
C HIS A 174 -30.36 10.33 2.17
N LEU A 175 -30.65 11.63 2.30
CA LEU A 175 -29.85 12.62 3.01
C LEU A 175 -29.45 12.17 4.42
N ARG A 176 -30.42 11.66 5.19
CA ARG A 176 -30.17 11.21 6.59
C ARG A 176 -29.20 10.03 6.66
N GLN A 177 -29.38 9.05 5.77
CA GLN A 177 -28.52 7.87 5.70
C GLN A 177 -27.11 8.26 5.24
N PHE A 178 -27.01 9.11 4.20
CA PHE A 178 -25.72 9.56 3.69
C PHE A 178 -24.90 10.33 4.74
N VAL A 179 -25.55 11.25 5.48
CA VAL A 179 -24.88 11.99 6.57
C VAL A 179 -24.33 11.02 7.64
N ALA A 180 -25.10 9.99 8.02
CA ALA A 180 -24.64 8.99 8.97
C ALA A 180 -23.46 8.18 8.42
N ILE A 181 -23.52 7.75 7.15
CA ILE A 181 -22.44 7.02 6.47
C ILE A 181 -21.16 7.88 6.38
N ALA A 182 -21.26 9.12 5.93
CA ALA A 182 -20.11 10.00 5.79
C ALA A 182 -19.43 10.28 7.15
N LYS A 183 -20.21 10.47 8.21
CA LYS A 183 -19.67 10.64 9.58
C LYS A 183 -19.06 9.34 10.11
N GLY A 184 -19.67 8.19 9.84
CA GLY A 184 -19.10 6.89 10.19
C GLY A 184 -17.79 6.61 9.42
N LEU A 185 -17.71 7.03 8.16
CA LEU A 185 -16.49 6.93 7.37
C LEU A 185 -15.35 7.76 7.99
N TYR A 186 -15.64 9.00 8.41
CA TYR A 186 -14.70 9.82 9.17
C TYR A 186 -14.27 9.15 10.47
N ALA A 187 -15.23 8.62 11.22
CA ALA A 187 -14.95 7.92 12.48
C ALA A 187 -14.05 6.69 12.26
N THR A 188 -14.30 5.91 11.19
CA THR A 188 -13.46 4.77 10.80
C THR A 188 -12.03 5.23 10.53
N MET A 189 -11.85 6.31 9.77
CA MET A 189 -10.53 6.87 9.45
C MET A 189 -9.76 7.26 10.72
N ILE A 190 -10.39 8.01 11.61
CA ILE A 190 -9.73 8.52 12.82
C ILE A 190 -9.47 7.41 13.84
N ALA A 191 -10.43 6.48 14.02
CA ALA A 191 -10.30 5.41 15.01
C ALA A 191 -9.19 4.40 14.67
N ASN A 192 -8.83 4.29 13.41
CA ASN A 192 -7.86 3.31 12.91
C ASN A 192 -6.58 3.95 12.36
N ASP A 193 -6.38 5.26 12.51
CA ASP A 193 -5.26 5.99 11.91
C ASP A 193 -5.09 5.67 10.41
N ALA A 194 -6.21 5.67 9.67
CA ALA A 194 -6.19 5.34 8.25
C ALA A 194 -5.75 6.54 7.39
N ASP A 195 -4.98 6.29 6.35
CA ASP A 195 -4.64 7.27 5.31
C ASP A 195 -5.75 7.41 4.26
N LEU A 196 -6.48 6.32 4.03
CA LEU A 196 -7.59 6.23 3.08
C LEU A 196 -8.68 5.32 3.63
N VAL A 197 -9.94 5.76 3.55
CA VAL A 197 -11.13 4.91 3.69
C VAL A 197 -12.04 5.18 2.52
N GLU A 198 -12.31 4.15 1.72
CA GLU A 198 -13.06 4.23 0.46
C GLU A 198 -14.22 3.23 0.46
N ILE A 199 -15.36 3.66 -0.05
CA ILE A 199 -16.51 2.83 -0.37
C ILE A 199 -16.77 2.97 -1.88
N ASN A 200 -16.58 1.89 -2.63
CA ASN A 200 -16.75 1.90 -4.09
C ASN A 200 -17.22 0.54 -4.62
N PRO A 201 -18.56 0.34 -4.74
CA PRO A 201 -19.57 1.37 -4.65
C PRO A 201 -20.22 1.55 -3.26
N LEU A 202 -20.61 2.78 -2.93
CA LEU A 202 -21.73 3.07 -2.10
C LEU A 202 -22.98 3.00 -2.99
N ALA A 203 -23.95 2.14 -2.71
CA ALA A 203 -25.04 1.90 -3.61
C ALA A 203 -26.39 2.25 -3.00
N VAL A 204 -27.30 2.82 -3.81
CA VAL A 204 -28.72 2.77 -3.54
C VAL A 204 -29.21 1.40 -3.97
N VAL A 205 -29.74 0.64 -3.04
CA VAL A 205 -30.23 -0.72 -3.27
C VAL A 205 -31.71 -0.81 -2.93
N ARG A 206 -32.45 -1.61 -3.73
CA ARG A 206 -33.86 -1.90 -3.48
C ARG A 206 -33.96 -3.11 -2.55
N GLN A 207 -34.69 -2.93 -1.47
CA GLN A 207 -35.02 -3.95 -0.50
C GLN A 207 -36.54 -4.03 -0.32
N HIS A 208 -37.03 -5.04 0.40
CA HIS A 208 -38.41 -5.13 0.80
C HIS A 208 -38.55 -4.88 2.31
N ALA A 209 -39.39 -3.93 2.67
CA ALA A 209 -39.72 -3.71 4.09
C ALA A 209 -40.46 -4.92 4.67
N GLY A 210 -40.62 -4.99 5.99
CA GLY A 210 -41.30 -6.08 6.65
C GLY A 210 -42.79 -6.33 6.24
N ASP A 211 -43.40 -5.32 5.59
CA ASP A 211 -44.73 -5.37 4.97
C ASP A 211 -44.70 -5.76 3.47
N GLY A 212 -43.52 -6.04 2.93
CA GLY A 212 -43.32 -6.40 1.53
C GLY A 212 -43.22 -5.22 0.59
N SER A 213 -43.37 -3.97 1.05
CA SER A 213 -43.23 -2.78 0.20
C SER A 213 -41.76 -2.57 -0.19
N PRO A 214 -41.48 -2.11 -1.45
CA PRO A 214 -40.12 -1.77 -1.87
C PRO A 214 -39.65 -0.51 -1.14
N VAL A 215 -38.43 -0.55 -0.63
CA VAL A 215 -37.72 0.57 -0.01
C VAL A 215 -36.32 0.68 -0.61
N GLU A 216 -35.87 1.90 -0.87
CA GLU A 216 -34.52 2.16 -1.31
C GLU A 216 -33.69 2.64 -0.15
N VAL A 217 -32.50 2.01 0.03
CA VAL A 217 -31.56 2.29 1.13
C VAL A 217 -30.15 2.39 0.59
N LEU A 218 -29.27 3.09 1.32
CA LEU A 218 -27.84 3.11 1.01
C LEU A 218 -27.13 1.93 1.68
N GLU A 219 -26.28 1.24 0.91
CA GLU A 219 -25.39 0.17 1.40
C GLU A 219 -23.96 0.32 0.93
N CYS A 220 -23.03 -0.07 1.79
CA CYS A 220 -21.59 -0.11 1.51
C CYS A 220 -21.24 -1.50 0.93
N LEU A 221 -21.22 -1.63 -0.41
CA LEU A 221 -21.08 -2.93 -1.07
C LEU A 221 -19.65 -3.40 -1.23
N ASP A 222 -18.71 -2.48 -1.29
CA ASP A 222 -17.26 -2.75 -1.31
C ASP A 222 -16.54 -1.69 -0.49
N ALA A 223 -15.37 -2.05 0.06
CA ALA A 223 -14.59 -1.17 0.91
C ALA A 223 -13.09 -1.39 0.71
N LYS A 224 -12.33 -0.29 0.75
CA LYS A 224 -10.88 -0.29 0.76
C LYS A 224 -10.40 0.62 1.87
N ILE A 225 -9.52 0.10 2.73
CA ILE A 225 -8.90 0.87 3.81
C ILE A 225 -7.40 0.67 3.74
N THR A 226 -6.68 1.78 3.88
CA THR A 226 -5.24 1.82 3.99
C THR A 226 -4.88 2.48 5.31
N ILE A 227 -4.10 1.79 6.13
CA ILE A 227 -3.69 2.22 7.48
C ILE A 227 -2.27 2.80 7.41
N ASP A 228 -2.00 3.85 8.16
CA ASP A 228 -0.63 4.35 8.36
C ASP A 228 0.20 3.32 9.15
N ASP A 229 1.23 2.75 8.53
CA ASP A 229 2.12 1.78 9.17
C ASP A 229 2.78 2.33 10.45
N SER A 230 3.01 3.65 10.53
CA SER A 230 3.55 4.29 11.71
C SER A 230 2.60 4.25 12.92
N ALA A 231 1.31 4.01 12.68
CA ALA A 231 0.29 3.89 13.71
C ALA A 231 0.13 2.45 14.26
N LEU A 232 0.59 1.44 13.54
CA LEU A 232 0.38 0.03 13.88
C LEU A 232 0.85 -0.38 15.28
N PRO A 233 1.92 0.20 15.87
CA PRO A 233 2.24 -0.07 17.27
C PRO A 233 1.10 0.25 18.27
N ARG A 234 0.18 1.15 17.89
CA ARG A 234 -1.03 1.47 18.69
C ARG A 234 -2.21 0.55 18.36
N HIS A 235 -2.14 -0.17 17.23
CA HIS A 235 -3.22 -0.98 16.66
C HIS A 235 -2.75 -2.42 16.35
N PRO A 236 -2.35 -3.21 17.38
CA PRO A 236 -1.85 -4.57 17.15
C PRO A 236 -2.88 -5.49 16.47
N GLN A 237 -4.18 -5.20 16.65
CA GLN A 237 -5.26 -5.92 15.96
C GLN A 237 -5.27 -5.66 14.45
N LEU A 238 -4.87 -4.47 13.99
CA LEU A 238 -4.76 -4.15 12.56
C LEU A 238 -3.52 -4.80 11.95
N GLU A 239 -2.40 -4.83 12.68
CA GLU A 239 -1.21 -5.56 12.24
C GLU A 239 -1.51 -7.05 12.01
N ALA A 240 -2.35 -7.66 12.85
CA ALA A 240 -2.78 -9.05 12.68
C ALA A 240 -3.66 -9.29 11.43
N MET A 241 -4.19 -8.24 10.80
CA MET A 241 -4.95 -8.31 9.55
C MET A 241 -4.06 -8.26 8.30
N ARG A 242 -2.76 -8.09 8.47
CA ARG A 242 -1.79 -8.05 7.36
C ARG A 242 -1.73 -9.40 6.64
N ASP A 243 -1.76 -9.35 5.33
CA ASP A 243 -1.62 -10.54 4.47
C ASP A 243 -0.21 -10.56 3.85
N LEU A 244 0.71 -11.25 4.54
CA LEU A 244 2.12 -11.32 4.14
C LEU A 244 2.32 -12.02 2.79
N ASP A 245 1.39 -12.86 2.37
CA ASP A 245 1.47 -13.58 1.10
C ASP A 245 1.18 -12.70 -0.12
N GLU A 246 0.59 -11.52 0.11
CA GLU A 246 0.26 -10.55 -0.93
C GLU A 246 1.17 -9.30 -0.90
N GLU A 247 2.09 -9.22 0.06
CA GLU A 247 3.10 -8.16 0.11
C GLU A 247 4.35 -8.50 -0.71
N ASP A 248 5.07 -7.47 -1.17
CA ASP A 248 6.38 -7.67 -1.79
C ASP A 248 7.34 -8.29 -0.75
N PRO A 249 7.95 -9.45 -1.06
CA PRO A 249 8.90 -10.09 -0.13
C PRO A 249 10.06 -9.18 0.32
N VAL A 250 10.44 -8.19 -0.50
CA VAL A 250 11.49 -7.22 -0.16
C VAL A 250 10.99 -6.24 0.91
N ASP A 251 9.72 -5.79 0.82
CA ASP A 251 9.12 -4.92 1.83
C ASP A 251 8.94 -5.65 3.16
N VAL A 252 8.53 -6.92 3.12
CA VAL A 252 8.45 -7.79 4.31
C VAL A 252 9.83 -7.92 4.96
N ALA A 253 10.85 -8.29 4.20
CA ALA A 253 12.21 -8.45 4.71
C ALA A 253 12.79 -7.14 5.28
N ALA A 254 12.52 -6.00 4.63
CA ALA A 254 12.95 -4.69 5.12
C ALA A 254 12.31 -4.35 6.47
N ARG A 255 11.00 -4.62 6.60
CA ARG A 255 10.26 -4.37 7.84
C ARG A 255 10.76 -5.26 8.99
N GLU A 256 10.98 -6.55 8.75
CA GLU A 256 11.51 -7.48 9.76
C GLU A 256 12.88 -7.06 10.31
N GLN A 257 13.69 -6.42 9.47
CA GLN A 257 15.01 -5.88 9.85
C GLN A 257 14.93 -4.44 10.41
N GLY A 258 13.74 -3.87 10.51
CA GLY A 258 13.55 -2.48 10.96
C GLY A 258 14.26 -1.46 10.05
N LEU A 259 14.33 -1.75 8.75
CA LEU A 259 14.93 -0.89 7.73
C LEU A 259 13.87 -0.05 7.03
N SER A 260 14.17 1.23 6.77
CA SER A 260 13.37 2.08 5.90
C SER A 260 13.82 1.91 4.45
N PHE A 261 13.14 1.05 3.70
CA PHE A 261 13.45 0.75 2.30
C PHE A 261 12.26 1.08 1.37
N ILE A 262 12.54 1.76 0.26
CA ILE A 262 11.56 2.01 -0.82
C ILE A 262 12.28 1.76 -2.14
N ARG A 263 11.75 0.86 -2.98
CA ARG A 263 12.28 0.61 -4.31
C ARG A 263 11.94 1.76 -5.26
N LEU A 264 12.88 2.11 -6.13
CA LEU A 264 12.74 3.07 -7.22
C LEU A 264 13.23 2.43 -8.52
N ASP A 265 13.04 3.11 -9.66
CA ASP A 265 13.31 2.55 -10.99
C ASP A 265 14.75 2.83 -11.50
N GLY A 266 15.67 3.21 -10.63
CA GLY A 266 17.03 3.57 -11.00
C GLY A 266 18.02 2.41 -11.03
N THR A 267 19.31 2.77 -11.15
CA THR A 267 20.44 1.83 -11.27
C THR A 267 21.49 1.99 -10.19
N ILE A 268 21.36 3.00 -9.33
CA ILE A 268 22.31 3.26 -8.23
C ILE A 268 21.64 2.93 -6.90
N GLY A 269 22.07 1.84 -6.30
CA GLY A 269 21.63 1.48 -4.95
C GLY A 269 22.14 2.46 -3.91
N CYS A 270 21.29 2.91 -3.01
CA CYS A 270 21.62 3.90 -1.97
C CYS A 270 21.51 3.27 -0.59
N MET A 271 22.57 3.41 0.23
CA MET A 271 22.58 3.07 1.64
C MET A 271 23.01 4.30 2.44
N VAL A 272 22.11 4.81 3.27
CA VAL A 272 22.34 6.08 4.00
C VAL A 272 21.83 5.94 5.43
N ASN A 273 22.36 6.68 6.36
CA ASN A 273 21.79 6.84 7.69
C ASN A 273 21.15 8.20 7.90
N GLY A 274 19.83 8.17 8.11
CA GLY A 274 19.00 9.35 8.27
C GLY A 274 18.29 9.78 6.99
N ALA A 275 16.96 9.92 7.06
CA ALA A 275 16.09 10.18 5.93
C ALA A 275 16.43 11.48 5.17
N GLY A 276 16.83 12.54 5.88
CA GLY A 276 17.24 13.80 5.26
C GLY A 276 18.49 13.67 4.40
N LEU A 277 19.51 12.95 4.91
CA LEU A 277 20.73 12.67 4.15
C LEU A 277 20.44 11.74 2.96
N ALA A 278 19.53 10.78 3.10
CA ALA A 278 19.12 9.88 2.01
C ALA A 278 18.45 10.68 0.88
N MET A 279 17.49 11.55 1.18
CA MET A 279 16.84 12.40 0.18
C MET A 279 17.85 13.30 -0.53
N THR A 280 18.74 13.98 0.23
CA THR A 280 19.78 14.82 -0.35
C THR A 280 20.73 14.02 -1.25
N THR A 281 21.11 12.81 -0.84
CA THR A 281 21.97 11.92 -1.64
C THR A 281 21.29 11.57 -2.97
N MET A 282 20.00 11.21 -2.94
CA MET A 282 19.24 10.90 -4.15
C MET A 282 19.07 12.11 -5.08
N ASP A 283 18.83 13.30 -4.54
CA ASP A 283 18.73 14.54 -5.30
C ASP A 283 20.05 14.85 -6.02
N LEU A 284 21.19 14.67 -5.35
CA LEU A 284 22.51 14.88 -5.94
C LEU A 284 22.83 13.84 -7.03
N ILE A 285 22.45 12.57 -6.83
CA ILE A 285 22.56 11.53 -7.87
C ILE A 285 21.80 11.96 -9.12
N LYS A 286 20.54 12.39 -8.96
CA LYS A 286 19.72 12.87 -10.07
C LYS A 286 20.35 14.09 -10.77
N ARG A 287 20.84 15.05 -10.00
CA ARG A 287 21.51 16.25 -10.53
C ARG A 287 22.78 15.91 -11.31
N ALA A 288 23.49 14.85 -10.92
CA ALA A 288 24.68 14.35 -11.62
C ALA A 288 24.34 13.46 -12.84
N GLY A 289 23.06 13.30 -13.20
CA GLY A 289 22.58 12.50 -14.34
C GLY A 289 22.48 11.01 -14.07
N GLY A 290 22.49 10.59 -12.80
CA GLY A 290 22.21 9.21 -12.37
C GLY A 290 20.77 9.02 -11.91
N GLU A 291 20.36 7.76 -11.70
CA GLU A 291 19.03 7.39 -11.22
C GLU A 291 19.16 6.51 -9.97
N PRO A 292 18.63 6.93 -8.79
CA PRO A 292 18.63 6.11 -7.58
C PRO A 292 17.66 4.93 -7.72
N ALA A 293 18.13 3.73 -7.34
CA ALA A 293 17.36 2.48 -7.39
C ALA A 293 16.48 2.27 -6.15
N ASN A 294 16.79 2.97 -5.07
CA ASN A 294 16.04 2.87 -3.82
C ASN A 294 16.28 4.07 -2.91
N PHE A 295 15.31 4.32 -2.04
CA PHE A 295 15.55 5.00 -0.76
C PHE A 295 15.86 3.92 0.29
N LEU A 296 16.91 4.13 1.10
CA LEU A 296 17.19 3.28 2.26
C LEU A 296 17.84 4.07 3.37
N ASP A 297 17.21 4.03 4.55
CA ASP A 297 17.73 4.58 5.79
C ASP A 297 17.99 3.43 6.78
N ILE A 298 19.28 3.21 7.11
CA ILE A 298 19.68 2.19 8.07
C ILE A 298 19.52 2.63 9.54
N GLY A 299 19.19 3.92 9.76
CA GLY A 299 19.05 4.51 11.09
C GLY A 299 20.36 4.87 11.76
N GLY A 300 20.28 5.60 12.88
CA GLY A 300 21.43 6.14 13.59
C GLY A 300 22.24 5.15 14.42
N GLY A 301 21.78 3.94 14.65
CA GLY A 301 22.46 2.91 15.47
C GLY A 301 22.71 1.62 14.71
N ALA A 302 22.92 1.69 13.39
CA ALA A 302 23.12 0.52 12.56
C ALA A 302 24.41 -0.24 12.94
N LYS A 303 24.24 -1.54 13.19
CA LYS A 303 25.31 -2.51 13.40
C LYS A 303 25.57 -3.31 12.13
N ALA A 304 26.59 -4.15 12.13
CA ALA A 304 26.99 -4.95 10.97
C ALA A 304 25.85 -5.80 10.38
N ASP A 305 25.03 -6.40 11.22
CA ASP A 305 23.85 -7.22 10.82
C ASP A 305 22.82 -6.42 9.99
N LYS A 306 22.55 -5.18 10.41
CA LYS A 306 21.67 -4.27 9.65
C LYS A 306 22.28 -3.85 8.32
N VAL A 307 23.56 -3.60 8.27
CA VAL A 307 24.28 -3.25 7.04
C VAL A 307 24.25 -4.42 6.06
N GLU A 308 24.46 -5.66 6.53
CA GLU A 308 24.34 -6.86 5.72
C GLU A 308 22.93 -7.02 5.15
N ALA A 309 21.91 -6.88 5.99
CA ALA A 309 20.51 -6.96 5.54
C ALA A 309 20.18 -5.88 4.49
N ALA A 310 20.66 -4.65 4.70
CA ALA A 310 20.49 -3.55 3.75
C ALA A 310 21.16 -3.85 2.40
N MET A 311 22.37 -4.36 2.40
CA MET A 311 23.08 -4.79 1.18
C MET A 311 22.32 -5.87 0.43
N ARG A 312 21.78 -6.86 1.14
CA ARG A 312 20.97 -7.93 0.54
C ARG A 312 19.73 -7.40 -0.15
N LEU A 313 19.02 -6.45 0.48
CA LEU A 313 17.84 -5.80 -0.11
C LEU A 313 18.19 -5.01 -1.38
N ILE A 314 19.27 -4.23 -1.35
CA ILE A 314 19.71 -3.46 -2.52
C ILE A 314 20.08 -4.40 -3.67
N LEU A 315 20.85 -5.46 -3.39
CA LEU A 315 21.35 -6.40 -4.42
C LEU A 315 20.29 -7.39 -4.91
N ALA A 316 19.14 -7.49 -4.23
CA ALA A 316 17.99 -8.24 -4.75
C ALA A 316 17.42 -7.62 -6.04
N ASP A 317 17.59 -6.30 -6.22
CA ASP A 317 17.22 -5.65 -7.45
C ASP A 317 18.32 -5.84 -8.52
N GLN A 318 17.97 -6.55 -9.60
CA GLN A 318 18.90 -6.85 -10.69
C GLN A 318 19.27 -5.62 -11.56
N HIS A 319 18.52 -4.51 -11.45
CA HIS A 319 18.81 -3.27 -12.15
C HIS A 319 19.93 -2.46 -11.47
N VAL A 320 20.25 -2.72 -10.22
CA VAL A 320 21.33 -2.04 -9.50
C VAL A 320 22.67 -2.38 -10.16
N ARG A 321 23.42 -1.36 -10.55
CA ARG A 321 24.72 -1.43 -11.25
C ARG A 321 25.88 -0.86 -10.45
N ALA A 322 25.60 0.02 -9.51
CA ALA A 322 26.55 0.53 -8.53
C ALA A 322 25.84 0.80 -7.20
N ILE A 323 26.59 0.83 -6.10
CA ILE A 323 26.06 1.18 -4.79
C ILE A 323 26.77 2.41 -4.26
N LEU A 324 26.00 3.38 -3.76
CA LEU A 324 26.51 4.51 -3.00
C LEU A 324 26.15 4.33 -1.52
N VAL A 325 27.18 4.17 -0.70
CA VAL A 325 27.06 4.19 0.76
C VAL A 325 27.48 5.56 1.27
N ASN A 326 26.58 6.28 1.92
CA ASN A 326 26.83 7.62 2.43
C ASN A 326 26.42 7.71 3.91
N ILE A 327 27.38 7.61 4.79
CA ILE A 327 27.20 7.55 6.24
C ILE A 327 27.75 8.80 6.91
N PHE A 328 26.92 9.42 7.72
CA PHE A 328 27.37 10.49 8.64
C PHE A 328 27.39 9.91 10.07
N GLY A 329 28.60 9.66 10.57
CA GLY A 329 28.80 9.13 11.91
C GLY A 329 28.50 10.17 12.98
N GLY A 330 27.60 9.79 13.83
CA GLY A 330 27.27 10.42 15.09
C GLY A 330 27.05 9.28 16.11
N ILE A 331 25.79 8.83 16.24
CA ILE A 331 25.48 7.59 16.98
C ILE A 331 25.91 6.37 16.17
N ALA A 332 25.76 6.39 14.84
CA ALA A 332 26.35 5.36 13.97
C ALA A 332 27.87 5.46 13.99
N ARG A 333 28.55 4.33 14.17
CA ARG A 333 30.00 4.24 14.17
C ARG A 333 30.48 3.77 12.80
N GLY A 334 31.42 4.52 12.23
CA GLY A 334 31.95 4.23 10.89
C GLY A 334 32.63 2.85 10.81
N ASP A 335 33.37 2.45 11.83
CA ASP A 335 34.05 1.14 11.94
C ASP A 335 33.05 -0.03 11.89
N GLU A 336 31.95 0.05 12.64
CA GLU A 336 30.87 -0.97 12.61
C GLU A 336 30.24 -1.09 11.22
N VAL A 337 29.97 0.05 10.57
CA VAL A 337 29.44 0.06 9.21
C VAL A 337 30.44 -0.54 8.22
N ALA A 338 31.72 -0.18 8.32
CA ALA A 338 32.77 -0.70 7.43
C ALA A 338 32.93 -2.22 7.57
N HIS A 339 32.92 -2.75 8.80
CA HIS A 339 32.92 -4.20 9.05
C HIS A 339 31.70 -4.86 8.39
N GLY A 340 30.49 -4.33 8.61
CA GLY A 340 29.28 -4.86 8.02
C GLY A 340 29.31 -4.85 6.48
N LEU A 341 29.87 -3.80 5.85
CA LEU A 341 30.03 -3.74 4.40
C LEU A 341 30.98 -4.82 3.88
N VAL A 342 32.12 -5.02 4.54
CA VAL A 342 33.10 -6.05 4.16
C VAL A 342 32.51 -7.45 4.31
N GLU A 343 31.81 -7.73 5.40
CA GLU A 343 31.14 -9.01 5.64
C GLU A 343 30.02 -9.26 4.64
N ALA A 344 29.15 -8.27 4.43
CA ALA A 344 28.08 -8.34 3.44
C ALA A 344 28.63 -8.62 2.04
N ARG A 345 29.71 -7.94 1.66
CA ARG A 345 30.37 -8.13 0.37
C ARG A 345 30.87 -9.55 0.17
N ARG A 346 31.47 -10.14 1.20
CA ARG A 346 31.95 -11.54 1.18
C ARG A 346 30.82 -12.56 1.10
N ALA A 347 29.68 -12.26 1.70
CA ALA A 347 28.52 -13.15 1.75
C ALA A 347 27.70 -13.13 0.46
N GLN A 348 27.80 -12.09 -0.37
CA GLN A 348 27.03 -11.95 -1.62
C GLN A 348 27.73 -12.60 -2.80
N SER A 349 26.97 -13.31 -3.63
CA SER A 349 27.46 -13.87 -4.89
C SER A 349 27.51 -12.84 -6.03
N ARG A 350 26.69 -11.78 -5.93
CA ARG A 350 26.63 -10.68 -6.89
C ARG A 350 27.46 -9.51 -6.41
N HIS A 351 28.41 -9.08 -7.22
CA HIS A 351 29.27 -7.97 -6.94
C HIS A 351 29.03 -6.83 -7.94
N VAL A 352 28.83 -5.63 -7.42
CA VAL A 352 28.74 -4.38 -8.20
C VAL A 352 29.69 -3.37 -7.59
N PRO A 353 30.22 -2.39 -8.36
CA PRO A 353 31.04 -1.32 -7.82
C PRO A 353 30.36 -0.62 -6.64
N MET A 354 31.12 -0.34 -5.59
CA MET A 354 30.63 0.31 -4.39
C MET A 354 31.45 1.56 -4.09
N VAL A 355 30.79 2.71 -3.95
CA VAL A 355 31.42 3.94 -3.50
C VAL A 355 31.00 4.20 -2.07
N VAL A 356 31.98 4.34 -1.19
CA VAL A 356 31.75 4.47 0.26
C VAL A 356 32.26 5.82 0.76
N ARG A 357 31.36 6.61 1.30
CA ARG A 357 31.65 7.82 2.04
C ARG A 357 31.21 7.66 3.48
N ILE A 358 32.15 7.64 4.39
CA ILE A 358 31.90 7.63 5.84
C ILE A 358 32.63 8.83 6.44
N VAL A 359 31.90 9.67 7.16
CA VAL A 359 32.45 10.82 7.88
C VAL A 359 31.94 10.84 9.32
N GLY A 360 32.65 11.47 10.22
CA GLY A 360 32.30 11.56 11.64
C GLY A 360 32.93 10.47 12.49
N THR A 361 32.17 9.89 13.43
CA THR A 361 32.70 8.94 14.44
C THR A 361 33.37 7.72 13.79
N ASN A 362 34.66 7.49 14.09
CA ASN A 362 35.50 6.39 13.61
C ASN A 362 35.64 6.31 12.08
N ALA A 363 35.62 7.47 11.38
CA ALA A 363 35.77 7.51 9.93
C ALA A 363 37.14 7.04 9.44
N ASP A 364 38.24 7.38 10.15
CA ASP A 364 39.60 6.97 9.79
C ASP A 364 39.80 5.44 9.99
N GLU A 365 39.20 4.89 11.02
CA GLU A 365 39.19 3.46 11.27
C GLU A 365 38.39 2.71 10.20
N ALA A 366 37.21 3.25 9.81
CA ALA A 366 36.42 2.74 8.70
C ALA A 366 37.20 2.71 7.38
N ALA A 367 37.93 3.78 7.06
CA ALA A 367 38.78 3.86 5.85
C ALA A 367 39.88 2.79 5.89
N SER A 368 40.50 2.56 7.07
CA SER A 368 41.49 1.54 7.26
C SER A 368 40.97 0.11 7.07
N ILE A 369 39.77 -0.18 7.59
CA ILE A 369 39.05 -1.45 7.43
C ILE A 369 38.74 -1.72 5.96
N LEU A 370 38.18 -0.73 5.25
CA LEU A 370 37.86 -0.86 3.83
C LEU A 370 39.11 -1.06 2.97
N ALA A 371 40.20 -0.34 3.25
CA ALA A 371 41.46 -0.50 2.54
C ALA A 371 42.11 -1.89 2.80
N ALA A 372 42.04 -2.38 4.05
CA ALA A 372 42.57 -3.72 4.43
C ALA A 372 41.76 -4.86 3.77
N ALA A 373 40.52 -4.64 3.40
CA ALA A 373 39.70 -5.63 2.71
C ALA A 373 40.23 -5.96 1.31
N GLY A 374 40.96 -5.03 0.67
CA GLY A 374 41.62 -5.24 -0.62
C GLY A 374 40.67 -5.50 -1.80
N ASP A 375 39.39 -5.14 -1.68
CA ASP A 375 38.40 -5.33 -2.74
C ASP A 375 38.53 -4.19 -3.78
N PRO A 376 38.89 -4.48 -5.05
CA PRO A 376 39.09 -3.45 -6.07
C PRO A 376 37.82 -2.72 -6.48
N ASP A 377 36.64 -3.27 -6.21
CA ASP A 377 35.37 -2.67 -6.52
C ASP A 377 34.89 -1.68 -5.45
N ILE A 378 35.59 -1.59 -4.31
CA ILE A 378 35.29 -0.63 -3.25
C ILE A 378 36.13 0.61 -3.44
N GLN A 379 35.49 1.75 -3.68
CA GLN A 379 36.11 3.07 -3.79
C GLN A 379 35.67 3.94 -2.60
N THR A 380 36.63 4.60 -1.96
CA THR A 380 36.32 5.59 -0.93
C THR A 380 36.16 6.99 -1.51
N ALA A 381 35.33 7.81 -0.87
CA ALA A 381 35.08 9.21 -1.23
C ALA A 381 35.15 10.12 -0.01
N PHE A 382 35.66 11.35 -0.18
CA PHE A 382 35.81 12.30 0.93
C PHE A 382 34.66 13.30 1.00
N SER A 383 34.19 13.81 -0.15
CA SER A 383 33.04 14.70 -0.20
C SER A 383 31.82 13.98 -0.73
N LEU A 384 30.62 14.57 -0.54
CA LEU A 384 29.38 13.98 -1.05
C LEU A 384 29.32 14.11 -2.59
N ASP A 385 29.80 15.24 -3.15
CA ASP A 385 29.86 15.42 -4.60
C ASP A 385 30.81 14.39 -5.26
N ASP A 386 32.02 14.17 -4.70
CA ASP A 386 32.96 13.14 -5.17
C ASP A 386 32.33 11.72 -5.10
N ALA A 387 31.59 11.44 -4.03
CA ALA A 387 30.91 10.15 -3.88
C ALA A 387 29.82 9.93 -4.93
N VAL A 388 29.04 10.96 -5.21
CA VAL A 388 27.98 10.92 -6.21
C VAL A 388 28.56 10.79 -7.62
N GLU A 389 29.57 11.59 -7.98
CA GLU A 389 30.23 11.53 -9.29
C GLU A 389 30.83 10.14 -9.56
N LYS A 390 31.54 9.57 -8.58
CA LYS A 390 32.09 8.20 -8.67
C LYS A 390 30.99 7.14 -8.83
N ALA A 391 29.91 7.24 -8.08
CA ALA A 391 28.81 6.27 -8.15
C ALA A 391 28.09 6.31 -9.52
N VAL A 392 27.84 7.52 -10.05
CA VAL A 392 27.24 7.71 -11.38
C VAL A 392 28.20 7.18 -12.47
N ALA A 393 29.49 7.49 -12.39
CA ALA A 393 30.48 6.98 -13.33
C ALA A 393 30.57 5.45 -13.31
N ALA A 394 30.57 4.84 -12.11
CA ALA A 394 30.59 3.39 -11.94
C ALA A 394 29.35 2.70 -12.52
N ALA A 395 28.15 3.25 -12.29
CA ALA A 395 26.90 2.74 -12.84
C ALA A 395 26.88 2.80 -14.38
N ASN A 396 27.36 3.91 -14.96
CA ASN A 396 27.47 4.10 -16.41
C ASN A 396 28.48 3.14 -17.06
N ALA A 397 29.63 2.91 -16.42
CA ALA A 397 30.64 1.95 -16.90
C ALA A 397 30.11 0.51 -16.92
N ALA A 398 29.36 0.12 -15.89
CA ALA A 398 28.71 -1.20 -15.82
C ALA A 398 27.63 -1.39 -16.91
N THR A 399 26.98 -0.29 -17.33
CA THR A 399 26.01 -0.29 -18.46
C THR A 399 26.69 -0.68 -19.77
N VAL A 400 27.86 -0.09 -20.05
CA VAL A 400 28.60 -0.33 -21.30
C VAL A 400 29.16 -1.76 -21.34
N ALA A 401 29.60 -2.31 -20.21
CA ALA A 401 30.13 -3.67 -20.10
C ALA A 401 29.06 -4.75 -20.24
N GLY A 402 27.80 -4.46 -19.87
CA GLY A 402 26.67 -5.40 -19.91
C GLY A 402 25.90 -5.50 -21.23
N GLY A 403 26.26 -4.71 -22.26
CA GLY A 403 25.75 -4.86 -23.64
C GLY A 403 24.25 -4.62 -23.85
N VAL A 404 23.56 -3.88 -22.99
CA VAL A 404 22.16 -3.45 -23.21
C VAL A 404 22.17 -1.99 -23.67
N PRO A 405 21.66 -1.67 -24.89
CA PRO A 405 21.47 -0.27 -25.32
C PRO A 405 20.43 0.43 -24.45
N ALA A 406 20.59 1.73 -24.29
CA ALA A 406 19.72 2.64 -23.55
C ALA A 406 18.30 2.71 -24.11
#